data_a998834b81d837c3c61a3f2f02492de5
#
_entry.id   a998834b81d837c3c61a3f2f02492de5
#
_cell.length_a   1.000
_cell.length_b   1.000
_cell.length_c   1.000
_cell.angle_alpha   90.00
_cell.angle_beta   90.00
_cell.angle_gamma   90.00
#
_symmetry.space_group_name_H-M   'P 1'
#
loop_
_entity.id
_entity.type
_entity.pdbx_description
1 polymer ?
#
loop_
_entity_poly.entity_id
_entity_poly.type
_entity_poly.pdbx_seq_one_letter_code
_entity_poly.pdbx_strand_id
1 'polypeptide(L)' 'MTSSFDYIRQTLIDKFEVDKDAISPEATFETLGLDSLTMVELMFDVSEKYDIDIPTDKLDLKTLGEAATLIDETLQAKNG' A
#
# COMPACT_ATOMS: atom_id res chain seq x y z
N MET A 1 -7.01 -16.05 3.33
CA MET A 1 -7.31 -14.62 3.26
C MET A 1 -6.12 -13.84 2.75
N THR A 2 -6.38 -12.89 1.86
CA THR A 2 -5.32 -12.06 1.31
C THR A 2 -4.98 -10.94 2.31
N SER A 3 -3.71 -10.82 2.67
CA SER A 3 -3.28 -9.75 3.55
C SER A 3 -3.25 -8.42 2.79
N SER A 4 -3.22 -7.31 3.53
CA SER A 4 -3.12 -6.00 2.89
C SER A 4 -1.82 -5.87 2.08
N PHE A 5 -0.74 -6.47 2.57
CA PHE A 5 0.52 -6.47 1.83
C PHE A 5 0.36 -7.22 0.50
N ASP A 6 -0.32 -8.36 0.51
CA ASP A 6 -0.55 -9.13 -0.72
C ASP A 6 -1.37 -8.32 -1.72
N TYR A 7 -2.35 -7.57 -1.25
CA TYR A 7 -3.14 -6.73 -2.13
C TYR A 7 -2.30 -5.62 -2.73
N ILE A 8 -1.46 -4.98 -1.91
CA ILE A 8 -0.53 -3.94 -2.40
C ILE A 8 0.38 -4.53 -3.48
N ARG A 9 0.96 -5.69 -3.19
CA ARG A 9 1.86 -6.37 -4.11
C ARG A 9 1.18 -6.64 -5.44
N GLN A 10 -0.01 -7.23 -5.38
CA GLN A 10 -0.74 -7.57 -6.60
C GLN A 10 -1.10 -6.32 -7.40
N THR A 11 -1.51 -5.26 -6.72
CA THR A 11 -1.85 -4.02 -7.38
C THR A 11 -0.63 -3.40 -8.08
N LEU A 12 0.52 -3.43 -7.42
CA LEU A 12 1.74 -2.90 -8.01
C LEU A 12 2.12 -3.67 -9.28
N ILE A 13 1.95 -4.98 -9.25
CA ILE A 13 2.24 -5.81 -10.42
C ILE A 13 1.25 -5.52 -11.54
N ASP A 14 -0.03 -5.49 -11.22
CA ASP A 14 -1.09 -5.43 -12.23
C ASP A 14 -1.29 -4.03 -12.81
N LYS A 15 -1.19 -3.00 -11.97
CA LYS A 15 -1.51 -1.64 -12.39
C LYS A 15 -0.28 -0.78 -12.65
N PHE A 16 0.80 -1.02 -11.92
CA PHE A 16 1.99 -0.18 -12.02
C PHE A 16 3.18 -0.91 -12.65
N GLU A 17 2.98 -2.16 -13.03
CA GLU A 17 3.98 -2.96 -13.75
C GLU A 17 5.29 -3.08 -13.00
N VAL A 18 5.22 -3.15 -11.67
CA VAL A 18 6.39 -3.33 -10.83
C VAL A 18 6.83 -4.78 -10.87
N ASP A 19 8.15 -5.01 -10.92
CA ASP A 19 8.71 -6.35 -10.92
C ASP A 19 8.40 -7.05 -9.59
N LYS A 20 7.75 -8.21 -9.67
CA LYS A 20 7.35 -8.95 -8.47
C LYS A 20 8.55 -9.31 -7.60
N ASP A 21 9.71 -9.52 -8.20
CA ASP A 21 10.91 -9.90 -7.45
C ASP A 21 11.51 -8.73 -6.67
N ALA A 22 11.12 -7.50 -7.02
CA ALA A 22 11.58 -6.32 -6.32
C ALA A 22 10.67 -5.96 -5.13
N ILE A 23 9.51 -6.61 -5.02
CA ILE A 23 8.53 -6.26 -3.99
C ILE A 23 8.79 -7.06 -2.72
N SER A 24 9.05 -6.35 -1.63
CA SER A 24 9.24 -6.95 -0.30
C SER A 24 8.75 -5.95 0.74
N PRO A 25 8.53 -6.38 1.99
CA PRO A 25 8.14 -5.43 3.04
C PRO A 25 9.16 -4.32 3.27
N GLU A 26 10.44 -4.61 3.03
CA GLU A 26 11.52 -3.62 3.20
C GLU A 26 11.70 -2.73 1.99
N ALA A 27 11.08 -3.05 0.86
CA ALA A 27 11.22 -2.26 -0.36
C ALA A 27 10.61 -0.87 -0.14
N THR A 28 11.30 0.15 -0.64
CA THR A 28 10.78 1.51 -0.57
C THR A 28 10.12 1.87 -1.89
N PHE A 29 9.20 2.85 -1.84
CA PHE A 29 8.59 3.32 -3.08
C PHE A 29 9.64 3.87 -4.03
N GLU A 30 10.67 4.51 -3.46
CA GLU A 30 11.75 5.07 -4.25
C GLU A 30 12.54 3.99 -5.00
N THR A 31 12.87 2.89 -4.33
CA THR A 31 13.62 1.81 -4.98
C THR A 31 12.80 1.10 -6.05
N LEU A 32 11.48 1.19 -5.97
CA LEU A 32 10.60 0.62 -6.99
C LEU A 32 10.33 1.59 -8.12
N GLY A 33 10.90 2.79 -8.06
CA GLY A 33 10.69 3.79 -9.08
C GLY A 33 9.33 4.47 -9.00
N LEU A 34 8.69 4.41 -7.84
CA LEU A 34 7.37 5.00 -7.63
C LEU A 34 7.52 6.36 -6.97
N ASP A 35 6.75 7.33 -7.46
CA ASP A 35 6.75 8.67 -6.87
C ASP A 35 5.59 8.84 -5.88
N SER A 36 5.50 10.05 -5.32
CA SER A 36 4.47 10.34 -4.33
C SER A 36 3.06 10.20 -4.91
N LEU A 37 2.90 10.59 -6.16
CA LEU A 37 1.60 10.50 -6.81
C LEU A 37 1.16 9.05 -6.96
N THR A 38 2.08 8.18 -7.34
CA THR A 38 1.79 6.75 -7.47
C THR A 38 1.40 6.16 -6.12
N MET A 39 2.10 6.57 -5.05
CA MET A 39 1.76 6.12 -3.71
C MET A 39 0.34 6.55 -3.32
N VAL A 40 -0.02 7.79 -3.62
CA VAL A 40 -1.37 8.28 -3.33
C VAL A 40 -2.41 7.48 -4.10
N GLU A 41 -2.15 7.21 -5.37
CA GLU A 41 -3.07 6.42 -6.18
C GLU A 41 -3.23 5.01 -5.64
N LEU A 42 -2.13 4.41 -5.19
CA LEU A 42 -2.16 3.08 -4.59
C LEU A 42 -3.02 3.08 -3.33
N MET A 43 -2.83 4.08 -2.46
CA MET A 43 -3.58 4.16 -1.22
C MET A 43 -5.07 4.42 -1.48
N PHE A 44 -5.39 5.19 -2.51
CA PHE A 44 -6.79 5.37 -2.92
C PHE A 44 -7.41 4.04 -3.33
N ASP A 45 -6.68 3.26 -4.12
CA ASP A 45 -7.17 1.97 -4.57
C ASP A 45 -7.43 1.04 -3.39
N VAL A 46 -6.51 1.04 -2.43
CA VAL A 46 -6.65 0.23 -1.22
C VAL A 46 -7.85 0.69 -0.39
N SER A 47 -8.02 2.00 -0.24
CA SER A 47 -9.12 2.52 0.56
C SER A 47 -10.47 2.16 -0.05
N GLU A 48 -10.57 2.14 -1.36
CA GLU A 48 -11.80 1.72 -2.03
C GLU A 48 -12.03 0.22 -1.86
N LYS A 49 -10.96 -0.57 -1.98
CA LYS A 49 -11.06 -2.02 -1.88
C LYS A 49 -11.57 -2.46 -0.51
N TYR A 50 -11.06 -1.84 0.53
CA TYR A 50 -11.42 -2.22 1.90
C TYR A 50 -12.49 -1.33 2.52
N ASP A 51 -12.97 -0.34 1.77
CA ASP A 51 -13.96 0.62 2.25
C ASP A 51 -13.49 1.27 3.56
N ILE A 52 -12.28 1.79 3.54
CA ILE A 52 -11.66 2.48 4.67
C ILE A 52 -11.20 3.86 4.25
N ASP A 53 -11.00 4.71 5.24
CA ASP A 53 -10.55 6.08 5.03
C ASP A 53 -9.13 6.22 5.56
N ILE A 54 -8.15 6.28 4.65
CA ILE A 54 -6.76 6.37 5.03
C ILE A 54 -6.37 7.85 5.11
N PRO A 55 -5.88 8.31 6.28
CA PRO A 55 -5.50 9.73 6.43
C PRO A 55 -4.36 10.09 5.48
N THR A 56 -4.58 11.11 4.65
CA THR A 56 -3.58 11.54 3.69
C THR A 56 -2.38 12.22 4.35
N ASP A 57 -2.56 12.75 5.54
CA ASP A 57 -1.46 13.36 6.27
C ASP A 57 -0.49 12.33 6.88
N LYS A 58 -0.86 11.05 6.84
CA LYS A 58 -0.01 9.97 7.32
C LYS A 58 0.65 9.18 6.20
N LEU A 59 0.71 9.75 5.00
CA LEU A 59 1.32 9.08 3.86
C LEU A 59 2.83 9.28 3.79
N ASP A 60 3.46 9.63 4.91
CA ASP A 60 4.91 9.68 5.03
C ASP A 60 5.47 8.28 5.25
N LEU A 61 5.12 7.40 4.32
CA LEU A 61 5.50 6.00 4.38
C LEU A 61 6.76 5.78 3.56
N LYS A 62 7.69 5.02 4.10
CA LYS A 62 8.95 4.75 3.42
C LYS A 62 8.97 3.38 2.76
N THR A 63 8.37 2.37 3.41
CA THR A 63 8.41 1.01 2.90
C THR A 63 7.01 0.48 2.66
N LEU A 64 6.93 -0.58 1.86
CA LEU A 64 5.66 -1.24 1.61
C LEU A 64 5.11 -1.87 2.89
N GLY A 65 6.00 -2.35 3.77
CA GLY A 65 5.57 -2.88 5.05
C GLY A 65 4.89 -1.83 5.90
N GLU A 66 5.41 -0.60 5.91
CA GLU A 66 4.76 0.49 6.64
C GLU A 66 3.38 0.79 6.07
N ALA A 67 3.24 0.77 4.75
CA ALA A 67 1.95 0.98 4.11
C ALA A 67 0.95 -0.11 4.50
N ALA A 68 1.39 -1.36 4.48
CA ALA A 68 0.55 -2.48 4.87
C ALA A 68 0.13 -2.38 6.34
N THR A 69 1.05 -1.98 7.21
CA THR A 69 0.76 -1.80 8.62
C THR A 69 -0.29 -0.71 8.84
N LEU A 70 -0.17 0.39 8.13
CA LEU A 70 -1.17 1.47 8.23
C LEU A 70 -2.54 0.97 7.80
N ILE A 71 -2.61 0.20 6.73
CA ILE A 71 -3.86 -0.35 6.25
C ILE A 71 -4.46 -1.29 7.30
N ASP A 72 -3.63 -2.18 7.86
CA ASP A 72 -4.09 -3.13 8.86
C ASP A 72 -4.61 -2.43 10.12
N GLU A 73 -3.92 -1.39 10.57
CA GLU A 73 -4.35 -0.62 11.73
C GLU A 73 -5.67 0.10 11.45
N THR A 74 -5.82 0.64 10.25
CA THR A 74 -7.06 1.32 9.87
C THR A 74 -8.24 0.33 9.80
N LEU A 75 -7.99 -0.86 9.26
CA LEU A 75 -9.00 -1.91 9.23
C LEU A 75 -9.40 -2.35 10.63
N GLN A 76 -8.42 -2.49 11.51
CA GLN A 76 -8.69 -2.88 12.89
C GLN A 76 -9.54 -1.83 13.60
N ALA A 77 -9.23 -0.57 13.39
CA ALA A 77 -10.00 0.52 13.99
C ALA A 77 -11.44 0.54 13.48
N LYS A 78 -11.63 0.21 12.20
CA LYS A 78 -12.95 0.16 11.60
C LYS A 78 -13.78 -1.00 12.15
N ASN A 79 -13.15 -2.15 12.33
CA ASN A 79 -13.84 -3.37 12.72
C ASN A 79 -13.89 -3.57 14.24
N GLY A 80 -13.07 -2.87 14.94
CA GLY A 80 -12.96 -3.01 16.38
C GLY A 80 -13.69 -1.96 17.15
#